data_5d4497fbd3d222262ced52d4318c25af
#
_entry.id   5d4497fbd3d222262ced52d4318c25af
#
_cell.length_a   1.000
_cell.length_b   1.000
_cell.length_c   1.000
_cell.angle_alpha   90.00
_cell.angle_beta   90.00
_cell.angle_gamma   90.00
#
_symmetry.space_group_name_H-M   'P 1'
#
loop_
_entity.id
_entity.type
_entity.pdbx_description
1 polymer ?
#
loop_
_entity_poly.entity_id
_entity_poly.type
_entity_poly.pdbx_seq_one_letter_code
_entity_poly.pdbx_strand_id
1 'polypeptide(L)'
;MVGLEGIEVTHPLRWGAFVPQGWKLEYSGWSAADAWRKSVELAQLAERAGYDHLWVYDHVETVPRREATHCFEAFTMLAALSQVTERAELGQMVTCASYRNPGLLAKEAACVDVFSDGRLILGIGAGWYEREYQAYDYEFKSGRERLRVLDETLQVIPRLWSDETVSFDGTYVHLDGAYCDPKPVRSPRPPIWVGGGGEQVTLRIAAQHADATNWQVGLDAFVHKSEVLAKHCAAVGRDFASIVRTHGPDCRLFDTEADLRAWIDSPSGGSLWGRGDPDEYVRDNLVGTVEQVTEKVQAYVDAGCSEFVLWFRDFPSGESMERFTAQVVPNVTR
;
A
#
# COMPACT_ATOMS: atom_id res chain seq x y z
N MET A 1 18.13 -11.19 22.35
CA MET A 1 16.92 -10.42 22.01
C MET A 1 17.36 -8.97 21.83
N VAL A 2 17.34 -8.42 20.63
CA VAL A 2 17.41 -6.98 20.43
C VAL A 2 15.97 -6.52 20.69
N GLY A 3 15.70 -6.06 21.92
CA GLY A 3 14.38 -5.55 22.28
C GLY A 3 14.12 -4.26 21.50
N LEU A 4 12.88 -4.07 21.05
CA LEU A 4 12.43 -2.79 20.48
C LEU A 4 12.30 -1.70 21.58
N GLU A 5 12.55 -2.04 22.83
CA GLU A 5 12.57 -1.10 23.97
C GLU A 5 13.64 -0.03 23.77
N GLY A 6 13.19 1.22 23.63
CA GLY A 6 14.08 2.38 23.46
C GLY A 6 14.31 2.83 22.01
N ILE A 7 13.66 2.24 21.00
CA ILE A 7 13.68 2.80 19.65
C ILE A 7 12.66 3.92 19.59
N GLU A 8 13.14 5.15 19.67
CA GLU A 8 12.32 6.35 19.52
C GLU A 8 11.81 6.41 18.07
N VAL A 9 10.51 6.27 17.87
CA VAL A 9 9.88 6.41 16.56
C VAL A 9 9.75 7.90 16.26
N THR A 10 10.54 8.40 15.33
CA THR A 10 10.67 9.85 15.03
C THR A 10 9.73 10.33 13.92
N HIS A 11 9.09 9.39 13.19
CA HIS A 11 8.22 9.74 12.05
C HIS A 11 6.84 10.25 12.52
N PRO A 12 6.28 11.30 11.93
CA PRO A 12 4.93 11.76 12.25
C PRO A 12 3.89 10.67 12.00
N LEU A 13 2.77 10.70 12.72
CA LEU A 13 1.63 9.86 12.38
C LEU A 13 1.01 10.39 11.09
N ARG A 14 0.79 9.47 10.13
CA ARG A 14 0.17 9.80 8.85
C ARG A 14 -0.88 8.76 8.46
N TRP A 15 -1.86 9.20 7.73
CA TRP A 15 -3.05 8.43 7.42
C TRP A 15 -3.26 8.36 5.92
N GLY A 16 -3.41 7.16 5.39
CA GLY A 16 -3.70 6.90 4.00
C GLY A 16 -5.03 6.20 3.80
N ALA A 17 -5.64 6.44 2.67
CA ALA A 17 -6.87 5.77 2.27
C ALA A 17 -6.72 5.10 0.90
N PHE A 18 -7.24 3.89 0.75
CA PHE A 18 -7.43 3.32 -0.57
C PHE A 18 -8.58 4.01 -1.30
N VAL A 19 -8.31 4.38 -2.55
CA VAL A 19 -9.34 4.85 -3.48
C VAL A 19 -9.94 3.62 -4.17
N PRO A 20 -11.26 3.45 -4.17
CA PRO A 20 -11.90 2.35 -4.86
C PRO A 20 -11.52 2.32 -6.34
N GLN A 21 -11.09 1.17 -6.81
CA GLN A 21 -10.54 0.94 -8.15
C GLN A 21 -11.34 -0.09 -8.95
N GLY A 22 -12.16 -0.89 -8.24
CA GLY A 22 -12.92 -2.00 -8.81
C GLY A 22 -12.31 -3.38 -8.58
N TRP A 23 -11.08 -3.46 -8.09
CA TRP A 23 -10.40 -4.74 -7.83
C TRP A 23 -11.17 -5.67 -6.89
N LYS A 24 -11.84 -5.13 -5.89
CA LYS A 24 -12.63 -5.90 -4.91
C LYS A 24 -14.13 -5.95 -5.24
N LEU A 25 -14.45 -5.82 -6.53
CA LEU A 25 -15.83 -5.84 -7.03
C LEU A 25 -16.66 -4.62 -6.62
N GLU A 26 -16.03 -3.52 -6.22
CA GLU A 26 -16.71 -2.31 -5.76
C GLU A 26 -17.68 -1.78 -6.83
N TYR A 27 -17.36 -1.97 -8.11
CA TYR A 27 -18.10 -1.41 -9.24
C TYR A 27 -18.95 -2.42 -10.00
N SER A 28 -19.27 -3.60 -9.41
CA SER A 28 -20.20 -4.55 -10.04
C SER A 28 -21.54 -3.88 -10.32
N GLY A 29 -21.96 -3.92 -11.59
CA GLY A 29 -23.23 -3.32 -12.04
C GLY A 29 -23.21 -1.80 -12.29
N TRP A 30 -22.08 -1.13 -12.09
CA TRP A 30 -21.92 0.30 -12.39
C TRP A 30 -21.58 0.53 -13.86
N SER A 31 -21.85 1.73 -14.37
CA SER A 31 -21.20 2.17 -15.61
C SER A 31 -19.75 2.58 -15.35
N ALA A 32 -18.86 2.45 -16.34
CA ALA A 32 -17.45 2.86 -16.19
C ALA A 32 -17.32 4.36 -15.83
N ALA A 33 -18.21 5.20 -16.37
CA ALA A 33 -18.21 6.63 -16.08
C ALA A 33 -18.66 6.93 -14.63
N ASP A 34 -19.65 6.20 -14.10
CA ASP A 34 -20.08 6.36 -12.72
C ASP A 34 -19.02 5.82 -11.74
N ALA A 35 -18.43 4.68 -12.05
CA ALA A 35 -17.33 4.11 -11.29
C ALA A 35 -16.16 5.09 -11.16
N TRP A 36 -15.73 5.68 -12.26
CA TRP A 36 -14.68 6.70 -12.25
C TRP A 36 -15.06 7.94 -11.44
N ARG A 37 -16.28 8.49 -11.66
CA ARG A 37 -16.75 9.64 -10.87
C ARG A 37 -16.75 9.36 -9.37
N LYS A 38 -17.16 8.15 -8.95
CA LYS A 38 -17.13 7.76 -7.54
C LYS A 38 -15.71 7.62 -7.00
N SER A 39 -14.77 7.08 -7.79
CA SER A 39 -13.35 7.06 -7.40
C SER A 39 -12.82 8.49 -7.14
N VAL A 40 -13.11 9.42 -8.03
CA VAL A 40 -12.71 10.84 -7.88
C VAL A 40 -13.36 11.46 -6.65
N GLU A 41 -14.68 11.26 -6.48
CA GLU A 41 -15.41 11.77 -5.30
C GLU A 41 -14.79 11.32 -3.99
N LEU A 42 -14.47 10.02 -3.87
CA LEU A 42 -13.90 9.45 -2.63
C LEU A 42 -12.42 9.84 -2.45
N ALA A 43 -11.65 9.99 -3.52
CA ALA A 43 -10.29 10.52 -3.44
C ALA A 43 -10.28 11.96 -2.90
N GLN A 44 -11.16 12.81 -3.43
CA GLN A 44 -11.31 14.19 -2.95
C GLN A 44 -11.91 14.26 -1.54
N LEU A 45 -12.81 13.33 -1.18
CA LEU A 45 -13.32 13.22 0.18
C LEU A 45 -12.19 12.91 1.16
N ALA A 46 -11.36 11.91 0.86
CA ALA A 46 -10.20 11.56 1.68
C ALA A 46 -9.26 12.76 1.86
N GLU A 47 -8.94 13.48 0.78
CA GLU A 47 -8.08 14.65 0.85
C GLU A 47 -8.68 15.76 1.72
N ARG A 48 -9.98 16.05 1.57
CA ARG A 48 -10.69 17.03 2.42
C ARG A 48 -10.78 16.58 3.87
N ALA A 49 -10.95 15.29 4.12
CA ALA A 49 -10.97 14.70 5.47
C ALA A 49 -9.60 14.71 6.15
N GLY A 50 -8.52 15.07 5.43
CA GLY A 50 -7.19 15.23 6.02
C GLY A 50 -6.25 14.05 5.84
N TYR A 51 -6.56 13.08 4.98
CA TYR A 51 -5.63 12.00 4.66
C TYR A 51 -4.39 12.54 3.97
N ASP A 52 -3.23 11.98 4.33
CA ASP A 52 -1.91 12.38 3.83
C ASP A 52 -1.58 11.74 2.50
N HIS A 53 -2.09 10.53 2.25
CA HIS A 53 -1.80 9.79 1.02
C HIS A 53 -2.97 8.92 0.57
N LEU A 54 -3.08 8.73 -0.75
CA LEU A 54 -4.11 7.95 -1.44
C LEU A 54 -3.46 6.78 -2.18
N TRP A 55 -4.09 5.63 -2.12
CA TRP A 55 -3.54 4.37 -2.62
C TRP A 55 -4.46 3.67 -3.60
N VAL A 56 -3.86 2.99 -4.57
CA VAL A 56 -4.53 2.06 -5.47
C VAL A 56 -3.79 0.72 -5.49
N TYR A 57 -4.42 -0.32 -6.01
CA TYR A 57 -3.79 -1.63 -6.21
C TYR A 57 -3.24 -1.77 -7.62
N ASP A 58 -2.23 -2.62 -7.82
CA ASP A 58 -1.73 -2.98 -9.15
C ASP A 58 -2.32 -4.33 -9.57
N HIS A 59 -3.61 -4.33 -9.80
CA HIS A 59 -4.40 -5.46 -10.28
C HIS A 59 -5.22 -5.08 -11.51
N VAL A 60 -5.44 -6.04 -12.39
CA VAL A 60 -6.19 -5.87 -13.65
C VAL A 60 -7.42 -6.78 -13.73
N GLU A 61 -7.57 -7.73 -12.81
CA GLU A 61 -8.74 -8.58 -12.63
C GLU A 61 -9.31 -8.44 -11.20
N THR A 62 -10.56 -8.83 -11.02
CA THR A 62 -11.26 -8.72 -9.73
C THR A 62 -11.02 -9.91 -8.81
N VAL A 63 -11.04 -9.67 -7.50
CA VAL A 63 -11.05 -10.68 -6.43
C VAL A 63 -12.20 -10.39 -5.45
N PRO A 64 -12.70 -11.37 -4.66
CA PRO A 64 -12.26 -12.77 -4.54
C PRO A 64 -12.73 -13.68 -5.67
N ARG A 65 -13.64 -13.20 -6.52
CA ARG A 65 -14.09 -13.92 -7.72
C ARG A 65 -13.78 -13.10 -8.97
N ARG A 66 -13.49 -13.80 -10.05
CA ARG A 66 -13.32 -13.17 -11.35
C ARG A 66 -14.69 -12.76 -11.90
N GLU A 67 -14.84 -11.49 -12.18
CA GLU A 67 -16.02 -10.91 -12.80
C GLU A 67 -15.59 -9.90 -13.85
N ALA A 68 -16.20 -9.94 -15.04
CA ALA A 68 -15.92 -8.96 -16.10
C ALA A 68 -16.59 -7.62 -15.75
N THR A 69 -15.99 -6.91 -14.81
CA THR A 69 -16.40 -5.58 -14.38
C THR A 69 -15.19 -4.63 -14.35
N HIS A 70 -15.43 -3.37 -14.00
CA HIS A 70 -14.40 -2.34 -14.05
C HIS A 70 -13.32 -2.58 -13.01
N CYS A 71 -12.06 -2.59 -13.47
CA CYS A 71 -10.86 -2.51 -12.65
C CYS A 71 -9.89 -1.56 -13.36
N PHE A 72 -9.71 -0.35 -12.81
CA PHE A 72 -8.86 0.66 -13.44
C PHE A 72 -7.38 0.33 -13.26
N GLU A 73 -6.58 0.52 -14.32
CA GLU A 73 -5.13 0.29 -14.26
C GLU A 73 -4.45 1.32 -13.37
N ALA A 74 -3.48 0.88 -12.58
CA ALA A 74 -2.91 1.63 -11.44
C ALA A 74 -2.25 2.96 -11.86
N PHE A 75 -1.27 2.95 -12.76
CA PHE A 75 -0.54 4.17 -13.14
C PHE A 75 -1.41 5.15 -13.92
N THR A 76 -2.29 4.65 -14.78
CA THR A 76 -3.27 5.46 -15.48
C THR A 76 -4.23 6.15 -14.50
N MET A 77 -4.68 5.40 -13.47
CA MET A 77 -5.54 5.95 -12.43
C MET A 77 -4.80 7.00 -11.58
N LEU A 78 -3.55 6.74 -11.18
CA LEU A 78 -2.77 7.72 -10.41
C LEU A 78 -2.49 9.00 -11.20
N ALA A 79 -2.16 8.88 -12.49
CA ALA A 79 -1.99 10.05 -13.35
C ALA A 79 -3.27 10.90 -13.43
N ALA A 80 -4.45 10.25 -13.52
CA ALA A 80 -5.73 10.96 -13.51
C ALA A 80 -6.05 11.55 -12.13
N LEU A 81 -5.82 10.82 -11.03
CA LEU A 81 -6.02 11.30 -9.66
C LEU A 81 -5.11 12.49 -9.34
N SER A 82 -3.89 12.53 -9.87
CA SER A 82 -2.97 13.65 -9.68
C SER A 82 -3.51 14.99 -10.17
N GLN A 83 -4.46 14.98 -11.13
CA GLN A 83 -5.06 16.18 -11.69
C GLN A 83 -6.34 16.62 -10.98
N VAL A 84 -6.85 15.81 -10.05
CA VAL A 84 -8.10 16.09 -9.31
C VAL A 84 -7.90 16.15 -7.80
N THR A 85 -6.66 16.02 -7.35
CA THR A 85 -6.19 16.16 -5.97
C THR A 85 -5.03 17.16 -5.92
N GLU A 86 -4.84 17.84 -4.79
CA GLU A 86 -3.87 18.95 -4.69
C GLU A 86 -2.75 18.67 -3.67
N ARG A 87 -3.02 17.92 -2.60
CA ARG A 87 -2.13 17.80 -1.45
C ARG A 87 -1.70 16.37 -1.16
N ALA A 88 -2.62 15.42 -1.24
CA ALA A 88 -2.36 14.04 -0.85
C ALA A 88 -1.31 13.39 -1.76
N GLU A 89 -0.38 12.66 -1.17
CA GLU A 89 0.55 11.82 -1.92
C GLU A 89 -0.20 10.66 -2.57
N LEU A 90 0.32 10.13 -3.65
CA LEU A 90 -0.34 9.13 -4.49
C LEU A 90 0.57 7.90 -4.64
N GLY A 91 0.04 6.71 -4.38
CA GLY A 91 0.86 5.51 -4.46
C GLY A 91 0.11 4.24 -4.83
N GLN A 92 0.87 3.21 -5.16
CA GLN A 92 0.34 1.84 -5.31
C GLN A 92 0.71 1.00 -4.09
N MET A 93 -0.22 0.15 -3.65
CA MET A 93 0.03 -0.83 -2.59
C MET A 93 -0.29 -2.24 -3.10
N VAL A 94 0.60 -2.87 -3.81
CA VAL A 94 1.89 -2.42 -4.32
C VAL A 94 2.03 -2.78 -5.79
N THR A 95 2.82 -1.99 -6.53
CA THR A 95 3.20 -2.34 -7.91
C THR A 95 3.83 -3.72 -7.96
N CYS A 96 3.36 -4.55 -8.88
CA CYS A 96 3.98 -5.85 -9.15
C CYS A 96 5.24 -5.66 -10.01
N ALA A 97 6.41 -5.93 -9.43
CA ALA A 97 7.69 -5.76 -10.12
C ALA A 97 7.81 -6.58 -11.43
N SER A 98 7.01 -7.64 -11.57
CA SER A 98 7.05 -8.51 -12.75
C SER A 98 6.07 -8.11 -13.86
N TYR A 99 5.17 -7.14 -13.64
CA TYR A 99 4.20 -6.72 -14.66
C TYR A 99 4.76 -5.68 -15.64
N ARG A 100 5.88 -5.04 -15.29
CA ARG A 100 6.48 -3.99 -16.13
C ARG A 100 7.98 -4.17 -16.25
N ASN A 101 8.53 -3.76 -17.37
CA ASN A 101 9.98 -3.59 -17.49
C ASN A 101 10.42 -2.49 -16.51
N PRO A 102 11.49 -2.67 -15.72
CA PRO A 102 11.94 -1.67 -14.73
C PRO A 102 12.24 -0.29 -15.30
N GLY A 103 12.72 -0.21 -16.55
CA GLY A 103 12.94 1.08 -17.23
C GLY A 103 11.64 1.79 -17.55
N LEU A 104 10.61 1.06 -18.00
CA LEU A 104 9.26 1.59 -18.20
C LEU A 104 8.64 2.01 -16.86
N LEU A 105 8.75 1.16 -15.82
CA LEU A 105 8.24 1.46 -14.50
C LEU A 105 8.85 2.75 -13.92
N ALA A 106 10.17 2.92 -14.05
CA ALA A 106 10.84 4.16 -13.62
C ALA A 106 10.30 5.39 -14.36
N LYS A 107 9.99 5.25 -15.66
CA LYS A 107 9.42 6.30 -16.50
C LYS A 107 7.99 6.64 -16.09
N GLU A 108 7.13 5.63 -15.92
CA GLU A 108 5.73 5.81 -15.46
C GLU A 108 5.69 6.53 -14.12
N ALA A 109 6.50 6.08 -13.17
CA ALA A 109 6.63 6.68 -11.85
C ALA A 109 7.10 8.14 -11.94
N ALA A 110 8.16 8.43 -12.72
CA ALA A 110 8.65 9.79 -12.92
C ALA A 110 7.58 10.70 -13.55
N CYS A 111 6.81 10.20 -14.50
CA CYS A 111 5.71 10.97 -15.11
C CYS A 111 4.63 11.32 -14.08
N VAL A 112 4.19 10.35 -13.27
CA VAL A 112 3.18 10.62 -12.21
C VAL A 112 3.74 11.60 -11.18
N ASP A 113 5.02 11.49 -10.82
CA ASP A 113 5.66 12.43 -9.90
C ASP A 113 5.65 13.86 -10.47
N VAL A 114 6.00 14.04 -11.74
CA VAL A 114 5.91 15.34 -12.43
C VAL A 114 4.48 15.84 -12.50
N PHE A 115 3.51 14.99 -12.87
CA PHE A 115 2.10 15.40 -13.01
C PHE A 115 1.47 15.79 -11.67
N SER A 116 1.94 15.23 -10.60
CA SER A 116 1.48 15.48 -9.23
C SER A 116 2.29 16.53 -8.48
N ASP A 117 3.29 17.15 -9.09
CA ASP A 117 4.23 18.08 -8.44
C ASP A 117 4.93 17.45 -7.22
N GLY A 118 5.52 16.26 -7.44
CA GLY A 118 6.35 15.58 -6.44
C GLY A 118 5.58 14.80 -5.37
N ARG A 119 4.33 14.38 -5.64
CA ARG A 119 3.49 13.65 -4.68
C ARG A 119 3.48 12.13 -4.87
N LEU A 120 4.32 11.56 -5.74
CA LEU A 120 4.36 10.10 -5.92
C LEU A 120 5.04 9.40 -4.74
N ILE A 121 4.47 8.27 -4.33
CA ILE A 121 5.12 7.21 -3.55
C ILE A 121 5.14 5.95 -4.41
N LEU A 122 6.32 5.38 -4.66
CA LEU A 122 6.42 4.09 -5.36
C LEU A 122 6.31 2.95 -4.36
N GLY A 123 5.11 2.40 -4.21
CA GLY A 123 4.93 1.13 -3.51
C GLY A 123 5.20 -0.03 -4.46
N ILE A 124 6.06 -0.99 -4.09
CA ILE A 124 6.47 -2.09 -4.96
C ILE A 124 6.61 -3.41 -4.19
N GLY A 125 6.31 -4.52 -4.85
CA GLY A 125 6.41 -5.87 -4.31
C GLY A 125 6.68 -6.92 -5.37
N ALA A 126 6.88 -8.16 -4.92
CA ALA A 126 7.25 -9.27 -5.82
C ALA A 126 6.08 -9.82 -6.67
N GLY A 127 4.83 -9.42 -6.38
CA GLY A 127 3.65 -10.03 -6.99
C GLY A 127 3.30 -11.40 -6.40
N TRP A 128 2.03 -11.78 -6.46
CA TRP A 128 1.54 -13.01 -5.82
C TRP A 128 0.38 -13.68 -6.55
N TYR A 129 -0.43 -12.92 -7.31
CA TYR A 129 -1.69 -13.42 -7.86
C TYR A 129 -1.46 -14.14 -9.20
N GLU A 130 -1.06 -15.40 -9.11
CA GLU A 130 -0.71 -16.28 -10.25
C GLU A 130 -1.73 -16.23 -11.39
N ARG A 131 -3.02 -16.10 -11.05
CA ARG A 131 -4.09 -16.07 -12.04
C ARG A 131 -3.97 -14.91 -13.03
N GLU A 132 -3.60 -13.71 -12.57
CA GLU A 132 -3.37 -12.55 -13.44
C GLU A 132 -2.18 -12.77 -14.37
N TYR A 133 -1.08 -13.32 -13.84
CA TYR A 133 0.08 -13.68 -14.68
C TYR A 133 -0.33 -14.58 -15.84
N GLN A 134 -1.08 -15.65 -15.55
CA GLN A 134 -1.56 -16.58 -16.56
C GLN A 134 -2.53 -15.97 -17.57
N ALA A 135 -3.42 -15.08 -17.08
CA ALA A 135 -4.45 -14.48 -17.92
C ALA A 135 -3.91 -13.44 -18.91
N TYR A 136 -2.83 -12.77 -18.54
CA TYR A 136 -2.23 -11.66 -19.32
C TYR A 136 -0.86 -12.02 -19.92
N ASP A 137 -0.54 -13.31 -19.98
CA ASP A 137 0.70 -13.85 -20.57
C ASP A 137 1.99 -13.33 -19.89
N TYR A 138 1.92 -13.06 -18.59
CA TYR A 138 3.11 -12.82 -17.79
C TYR A 138 3.68 -14.14 -17.29
N GLU A 139 5.00 -14.27 -17.29
CA GLU A 139 5.67 -15.45 -16.73
C GLU A 139 5.55 -15.47 -15.20
N PHE A 140 4.82 -16.44 -14.65
CA PHE A 140 4.74 -16.66 -13.20
C PHE A 140 5.96 -17.43 -12.70
N LYS A 141 7.03 -16.71 -12.44
CA LYS A 141 8.27 -17.26 -11.88
C LYS A 141 8.05 -17.79 -10.46
N SER A 142 8.97 -18.62 -9.97
CA SER A 142 8.98 -19.05 -8.57
C SER A 142 9.05 -17.85 -7.62
N GLY A 143 8.57 -17.99 -6.39
CA GLY A 143 8.64 -16.92 -5.40
C GLY A 143 10.04 -16.38 -5.17
N ARG A 144 11.07 -17.25 -5.21
CA ARG A 144 12.47 -16.87 -5.11
C ARG A 144 12.93 -16.00 -6.28
N GLU A 145 12.52 -16.34 -7.49
CA GLU A 145 12.87 -15.57 -8.70
C GLU A 145 12.14 -14.23 -8.72
N ARG A 146 10.85 -14.19 -8.36
CA ARG A 146 10.10 -12.92 -8.27
C ARG A 146 10.74 -11.96 -7.25
N LEU A 147 11.25 -12.47 -6.13
CA LEU A 147 11.98 -11.66 -5.15
C LEU A 147 13.33 -11.16 -5.69
N ARG A 148 13.99 -11.91 -6.57
CA ARG A 148 15.20 -11.42 -7.25
C ARG A 148 14.88 -10.36 -8.29
N VAL A 149 13.78 -10.53 -9.06
CA VAL A 149 13.27 -9.47 -9.95
C VAL A 149 13.00 -8.18 -9.18
N LEU A 150 12.34 -8.27 -8.01
CA LEU A 150 12.12 -7.11 -7.15
C LEU A 150 13.42 -6.45 -6.71
N ASP A 151 14.39 -7.24 -6.25
CA ASP A 151 15.68 -6.72 -5.77
C ASP A 151 16.47 -6.01 -6.90
N GLU A 152 16.57 -6.63 -8.08
CA GLU A 152 17.24 -6.02 -9.24
C GLU A 152 16.49 -4.77 -9.74
N THR A 153 15.15 -4.77 -9.70
CA THR A 153 14.32 -3.60 -10.02
C THR A 153 14.62 -2.43 -9.08
N LEU A 154 14.74 -2.70 -7.78
CA LEU A 154 15.05 -1.69 -6.77
C LEU A 154 16.50 -1.17 -6.86
N GLN A 155 17.42 -1.92 -7.45
CA GLN A 155 18.76 -1.45 -7.73
C GLN A 155 18.80 -0.47 -8.91
N VAL A 156 17.93 -0.61 -9.91
CA VAL A 156 18.00 0.20 -11.13
C VAL A 156 17.08 1.43 -11.09
N ILE A 157 15.91 1.36 -10.47
CA ILE A 157 14.95 2.49 -10.48
C ILE A 157 15.54 3.77 -9.89
N PRO A 158 16.15 3.79 -8.68
CA PRO A 158 16.74 5.00 -8.13
C PRO A 158 17.84 5.57 -9.03
N ARG A 159 18.65 4.71 -9.66
CA ARG A 159 19.68 5.12 -10.60
C ARG A 159 19.10 5.76 -11.85
N LEU A 160 18.02 5.19 -12.41
CA LEU A 160 17.32 5.79 -13.56
C LEU A 160 16.75 7.17 -13.23
N TRP A 161 16.40 7.43 -11.98
CA TRP A 161 15.92 8.74 -11.53
C TRP A 161 17.04 9.76 -11.27
N SER A 162 18.27 9.32 -10.97
CA SER A 162 19.40 10.21 -10.64
C SER A 162 20.42 10.33 -11.75
N ASP A 163 20.80 9.22 -12.36
CA ASP A 163 21.93 9.16 -13.29
C ASP A 163 21.52 9.63 -14.70
N GLU A 164 22.46 10.11 -15.49
CA GLU A 164 22.24 10.49 -16.89
C GLU A 164 21.86 9.29 -17.72
N THR A 165 22.62 8.20 -17.60
CA THR A 165 22.35 6.90 -18.22
C THR A 165 22.67 5.77 -17.26
N VAL A 166 21.98 4.63 -17.42
CA VAL A 166 22.15 3.44 -16.58
C VAL A 166 22.37 2.21 -17.45
N SER A 167 23.49 1.54 -17.23
CA SER A 167 23.71 0.15 -17.68
C SER A 167 23.71 -0.79 -16.48
N PHE A 168 23.05 -1.93 -16.61
CA PHE A 168 22.91 -2.94 -15.57
C PHE A 168 22.79 -4.32 -16.21
N ASP A 169 23.58 -5.28 -15.76
CA ASP A 169 23.60 -6.65 -16.28
C ASP A 169 23.30 -7.62 -15.11
N GLY A 170 22.02 -7.71 -14.76
CA GLY A 170 21.52 -8.60 -13.72
C GLY A 170 21.19 -10.00 -14.23
N THR A 171 20.51 -10.77 -13.39
CA THR A 171 19.99 -12.10 -13.80
C THR A 171 18.67 -11.97 -14.59
N TYR A 172 17.86 -10.98 -14.25
CA TYR A 172 16.51 -10.76 -14.78
C TYR A 172 16.34 -9.38 -15.43
N VAL A 173 17.13 -8.40 -15.01
CA VAL A 173 17.06 -7.02 -15.50
C VAL A 173 18.34 -6.72 -16.28
N HIS A 174 18.18 -6.30 -17.53
CA HIS A 174 19.28 -5.90 -18.40
C HIS A 174 18.99 -4.52 -18.98
N LEU A 175 19.86 -3.56 -18.72
CA LEU A 175 19.79 -2.20 -19.27
C LEU A 175 21.12 -1.89 -19.96
N ASP A 176 21.05 -1.26 -21.14
CA ASP A 176 22.21 -0.81 -21.89
C ASP A 176 22.05 0.68 -22.24
N GLY A 177 22.70 1.54 -21.47
CA GLY A 177 22.65 3.00 -21.65
C GLY A 177 21.22 3.58 -21.53
N ALA A 178 20.35 2.94 -20.75
CA ALA A 178 18.99 3.41 -20.57
C ALA A 178 18.95 4.75 -19.80
N TYR A 179 18.03 5.64 -20.15
CA TYR A 179 17.80 6.89 -19.45
C TYR A 179 16.33 7.09 -19.09
N CYS A 180 16.07 7.84 -18.04
CA CYS A 180 14.74 8.28 -17.65
C CYS A 180 14.70 9.81 -17.69
N ASP A 181 13.85 10.35 -18.56
CA ASP A 181 13.55 11.77 -18.68
C ASP A 181 12.09 11.93 -19.11
N PRO A 182 11.24 12.73 -18.40
CA PRO A 182 11.63 13.58 -17.28
C PRO A 182 12.16 12.78 -16.08
N LYS A 183 13.00 13.43 -15.27
CA LYS A 183 13.33 12.97 -13.93
C LYS A 183 12.16 13.30 -13.00
N PRO A 184 11.98 12.56 -11.88
CA PRO A 184 11.08 13.00 -10.82
C PRO A 184 11.42 14.41 -10.34
N VAL A 185 10.41 15.17 -9.94
CA VAL A 185 10.62 16.51 -9.35
C VAL A 185 10.87 16.43 -7.85
N ARG A 186 10.41 15.37 -7.20
CA ARG A 186 10.67 15.15 -5.76
C ARG A 186 12.16 14.90 -5.48
N SER A 187 12.71 15.65 -4.53
CA SER A 187 14.12 15.51 -4.12
C SER A 187 14.23 14.81 -2.76
N PRO A 188 15.17 13.87 -2.58
CA PRO A 188 16.15 13.38 -3.57
C PRO A 188 15.52 12.43 -4.62
N ARG A 189 14.36 11.85 -4.39
CA ARG A 189 13.56 10.98 -5.25
C ARG A 189 12.20 10.68 -4.61
N PRO A 190 11.24 10.14 -5.35
CA PRO A 190 10.02 9.57 -4.77
C PRO A 190 10.36 8.51 -3.71
N PRO A 191 9.65 8.47 -2.56
CA PRO A 191 9.82 7.42 -1.58
C PRO A 191 9.47 6.05 -2.16
N ILE A 192 10.24 5.04 -1.76
CA ILE A 192 10.03 3.64 -2.15
C ILE A 192 9.51 2.86 -0.95
N TRP A 193 8.31 2.31 -1.09
CA TRP A 193 7.70 1.44 -0.10
C TRP A 193 7.75 -0.01 -0.57
N VAL A 194 8.30 -0.91 0.24
CA VAL A 194 8.30 -2.35 -0.09
C VAL A 194 7.18 -3.04 0.65
N GLY A 195 6.22 -3.59 -0.12
CA GLY A 195 5.14 -4.39 0.42
C GLY A 195 5.46 -5.88 0.46
N GLY A 196 4.91 -6.53 1.47
CA GLY A 196 5.07 -7.97 1.69
C GLY A 196 5.81 -8.32 2.97
N GLY A 197 5.40 -9.42 3.59
CA GLY A 197 5.85 -9.80 4.93
C GLY A 197 6.81 -11.00 5.00
N GLY A 198 7.45 -11.38 3.89
CA GLY A 198 8.40 -12.50 3.87
C GLY A 198 9.68 -12.20 4.65
N GLU A 199 9.86 -12.88 5.79
CA GLU A 199 10.84 -12.52 6.81
C GLU A 199 12.30 -12.64 6.35
N GLN A 200 12.62 -13.68 5.57
CA GLN A 200 14.02 -13.96 5.19
C GLN A 200 14.52 -13.10 4.02
N VAL A 201 13.67 -12.81 3.05
CA VAL A 201 14.09 -12.16 1.80
C VAL A 201 13.42 -10.80 1.63
N THR A 202 12.07 -10.71 1.76
CA THR A 202 11.38 -9.43 1.54
C THR A 202 11.81 -8.37 2.55
N LEU A 203 11.90 -8.72 3.85
CA LEU A 203 12.34 -7.76 4.87
C LEU A 203 13.82 -7.39 4.72
N ARG A 204 14.67 -8.29 4.20
CA ARG A 204 16.04 -7.96 3.84
C ARG A 204 16.10 -6.95 2.67
N ILE A 205 15.29 -7.16 1.63
CA ILE A 205 15.17 -6.22 0.51
C ILE A 205 14.67 -4.85 1.02
N ALA A 206 13.66 -4.85 1.90
CA ALA A 206 13.19 -3.62 2.53
C ALA A 206 14.30 -2.92 3.32
N ALA A 207 15.09 -3.64 4.11
CA ALA A 207 16.24 -3.09 4.85
C ALA A 207 17.29 -2.46 3.93
N GLN A 208 17.46 -2.96 2.71
CA GLN A 208 18.45 -2.47 1.75
C GLN A 208 17.95 -1.26 0.95
N HIS A 209 16.67 -1.21 0.57
CA HIS A 209 16.18 -0.33 -0.48
C HIS A 209 15.00 0.57 -0.08
N ALA A 210 14.19 0.18 0.94
CA ALA A 210 12.92 0.84 1.21
C ALA A 210 13.04 2.06 2.14
N ASP A 211 12.20 3.06 1.91
CA ASP A 211 11.97 4.16 2.87
C ASP A 211 10.86 3.77 3.86
N ALA A 212 9.95 2.89 3.42
CA ALA A 212 8.92 2.32 4.27
C ALA A 212 8.59 0.87 3.89
N THR A 213 7.93 0.15 4.80
CA THR A 213 7.42 -1.19 4.55
C THR A 213 5.98 -1.29 5.04
N ASN A 214 5.14 -2.02 4.31
CA ASN A 214 3.73 -2.18 4.65
C ASN A 214 3.38 -3.65 4.94
N TRP A 215 2.65 -3.85 6.04
CA TRP A 215 2.15 -5.16 6.43
C TRP A 215 0.66 -5.09 6.77
N GLN A 216 -0.08 -6.12 6.34
CA GLN A 216 -1.46 -6.36 6.73
C GLN A 216 -1.49 -7.61 7.62
N VAL A 217 -1.24 -7.44 8.91
CA VAL A 217 -1.07 -8.53 9.89
C VAL A 217 -1.59 -8.08 11.26
N GLY A 218 -1.93 -9.03 12.14
CA GLY A 218 -2.25 -8.74 13.53
C GLY A 218 -1.07 -8.16 14.31
N LEU A 219 -1.34 -7.55 15.46
CA LEU A 219 -0.36 -6.78 16.26
C LEU A 219 0.88 -7.59 16.65
N ASP A 220 0.71 -8.81 17.12
CA ASP A 220 1.85 -9.67 17.52
C ASP A 220 2.78 -9.95 16.33
N ALA A 221 2.20 -10.20 15.15
CA ALA A 221 2.97 -10.42 13.93
C ALA A 221 3.64 -9.12 13.44
N PHE A 222 3.03 -7.96 13.68
CA PHE A 222 3.64 -6.66 13.38
C PHE A 222 4.89 -6.41 14.23
N VAL A 223 4.80 -6.67 15.54
CA VAL A 223 5.94 -6.58 16.48
C VAL A 223 7.05 -7.54 16.05
N HIS A 224 6.71 -8.80 15.81
CA HIS A 224 7.69 -9.81 15.37
C HIS A 224 8.40 -9.41 14.06
N LYS A 225 7.66 -8.93 13.05
CA LYS A 225 8.26 -8.48 11.78
C LYS A 225 9.13 -7.25 11.96
N SER A 226 8.80 -6.36 12.89
CA SER A 226 9.64 -5.22 13.25
C SER A 226 10.99 -5.67 13.83
N GLU A 227 11.01 -6.69 14.70
CA GLU A 227 12.24 -7.27 15.21
C GLU A 227 13.10 -7.93 14.12
N VAL A 228 12.44 -8.64 13.17
CA VAL A 228 13.14 -9.27 12.04
C VAL A 228 13.73 -8.20 11.12
N LEU A 229 12.98 -7.13 10.83
CA LEU A 229 13.45 -6.00 10.04
C LEU A 229 14.67 -5.32 10.72
N ALA A 230 14.62 -5.11 12.03
CA ALA A 230 15.74 -4.53 12.79
C ALA A 230 17.03 -5.36 12.66
N LYS A 231 16.90 -6.70 12.71
CA LYS A 231 18.05 -7.61 12.48
C LYS A 231 18.62 -7.49 11.07
N HIS A 232 17.77 -7.37 10.05
CA HIS A 232 18.23 -7.14 8.68
C HIS A 232 18.88 -5.77 8.52
N CYS A 233 18.33 -4.72 9.12
CA CYS A 233 18.95 -3.38 9.12
C CYS A 233 20.36 -3.41 9.75
N ALA A 234 20.51 -4.05 10.90
CA ALA A 234 21.81 -4.22 11.54
C ALA A 234 22.81 -4.97 10.65
N ALA A 235 22.34 -6.03 9.95
CA ALA A 235 23.19 -6.81 9.05
C ALA A 235 23.71 -6.04 7.82
N VAL A 236 22.95 -5.03 7.36
CA VAL A 236 23.34 -4.18 6.22
C VAL A 236 23.88 -2.81 6.64
N GLY A 237 24.02 -2.55 7.95
CA GLY A 237 24.55 -1.29 8.46
C GLY A 237 23.60 -0.10 8.31
N ARG A 238 22.29 -0.35 8.24
CA ARG A 238 21.27 0.70 8.11
C ARG A 238 20.59 0.99 9.45
N ASP A 239 20.30 2.25 9.70
CA ASP A 239 19.49 2.65 10.84
C ASP A 239 18.04 2.15 10.66
N PHE A 240 17.58 1.32 11.61
CA PHE A 240 16.21 0.79 11.62
C PHE A 240 15.17 1.91 11.75
N ALA A 241 15.46 2.97 12.51
CA ALA A 241 14.56 4.10 12.67
C ALA A 241 14.35 4.89 11.37
N SER A 242 15.23 4.73 10.36
CA SER A 242 15.08 5.38 9.05
C SER A 242 14.00 4.73 8.17
N ILE A 243 13.45 3.58 8.56
CA ILE A 243 12.40 2.89 7.79
C ILE A 243 11.05 3.06 8.48
N VAL A 244 10.13 3.72 7.81
CA VAL A 244 8.74 3.86 8.27
C VAL A 244 8.06 2.48 8.25
N ARG A 245 7.47 2.09 9.38
CA ARG A 245 6.69 0.86 9.49
C ARG A 245 5.21 1.20 9.40
N THR A 246 4.54 0.61 8.43
CA THR A 246 3.16 0.94 8.12
C THR A 246 2.25 -0.27 8.24
N HIS A 247 0.99 -0.04 8.56
CA HIS A 247 -0.05 -1.07 8.67
C HIS A 247 -1.17 -0.80 7.65
N GLY A 248 -1.62 -1.83 6.94
CA GLY A 248 -2.63 -1.71 5.89
C GLY A 248 -3.92 -2.49 6.20
N PRO A 249 -4.68 -2.14 7.24
CA PRO A 249 -5.87 -2.88 7.64
C PRO A 249 -7.12 -2.48 6.85
N ASP A 250 -8.10 -3.37 6.86
CA ASP A 250 -9.49 -2.99 6.60
C ASP A 250 -9.98 -2.07 7.72
N CYS A 251 -10.82 -1.09 7.39
CA CYS A 251 -11.40 -0.15 8.35
C CYS A 251 -12.91 -0.03 8.17
N ARG A 252 -13.66 -0.11 9.26
CA ARG A 252 -15.07 0.23 9.30
C ARG A 252 -15.50 0.62 10.72
N LEU A 253 -16.20 1.74 10.84
CA LEU A 253 -16.70 2.26 12.11
C LEU A 253 -18.21 1.99 12.26
N PHE A 254 -18.60 1.62 13.47
CA PHE A 254 -19.97 1.36 13.86
C PHE A 254 -20.35 2.22 15.07
N ASP A 255 -21.63 2.51 15.23
CA ASP A 255 -22.13 3.25 16.39
C ASP A 255 -22.17 2.38 17.63
N THR A 256 -22.54 1.10 17.45
CA THR A 256 -22.65 0.13 18.54
C THR A 256 -22.03 -1.22 18.17
N GLU A 257 -21.72 -2.02 19.20
CA GLU A 257 -21.28 -3.41 18.98
C GLU A 257 -22.39 -4.27 18.36
N ALA A 258 -23.65 -3.95 18.59
CA ALA A 258 -24.77 -4.63 17.96
C ALA A 258 -24.79 -4.39 16.45
N ASP A 259 -24.47 -3.18 15.98
CA ASP A 259 -24.36 -2.88 14.55
C ASP A 259 -23.18 -3.61 13.91
N LEU A 260 -22.05 -3.68 14.60
CA LEU A 260 -20.90 -4.49 14.18
C LEU A 260 -21.31 -5.96 14.00
N ARG A 261 -21.98 -6.56 15.00
CA ARG A 261 -22.42 -7.97 14.92
C ARG A 261 -23.42 -8.18 13.79
N ALA A 262 -24.38 -7.29 13.63
CA ALA A 262 -25.34 -7.35 12.54
C ALA A 262 -24.67 -7.27 11.16
N TRP A 263 -23.60 -6.47 11.03
CA TRP A 263 -22.82 -6.43 9.79
C TRP A 263 -22.02 -7.70 9.56
N ILE A 264 -21.38 -8.26 10.57
CA ILE A 264 -20.66 -9.54 10.49
C ILE A 264 -21.58 -10.64 9.96
N ASP A 265 -22.80 -10.72 10.46
CA ASP A 265 -23.79 -11.73 10.08
C ASP A 265 -24.46 -11.44 8.72
N SER A 266 -24.25 -10.27 8.14
CA SER A 266 -24.83 -9.88 6.86
C SER A 266 -24.10 -10.51 5.67
N PRO A 267 -24.73 -10.62 4.47
CA PRO A 267 -24.05 -11.05 3.25
C PRO A 267 -22.84 -10.20 2.91
N SER A 268 -22.85 -8.91 3.23
CA SER A 268 -21.72 -7.98 2.97
C SER A 268 -20.54 -8.25 3.89
N GLY A 269 -20.80 -8.51 5.17
CA GLY A 269 -19.80 -9.00 6.11
C GLY A 269 -19.37 -10.41 5.77
N GLY A 270 -20.33 -11.35 5.67
CA GLY A 270 -20.07 -12.77 5.39
C GLY A 270 -19.23 -13.02 4.12
N SER A 271 -19.28 -12.15 3.12
CA SER A 271 -18.42 -12.26 1.92
C SER A 271 -16.92 -12.05 2.22
N LEU A 272 -16.60 -11.41 3.33
CA LEU A 272 -15.22 -11.18 3.77
C LEU A 272 -14.64 -12.40 4.47
N TRP A 273 -15.52 -13.20 5.08
CA TRP A 273 -15.15 -14.35 5.91
C TRP A 273 -14.95 -15.65 5.13
N GLY A 274 -15.19 -15.69 3.86
CA GLY A 274 -15.04 -16.91 3.05
C GLY A 274 -13.71 -17.64 3.21
N ARG A 275 -12.84 -17.19 4.14
CA ARG A 275 -11.51 -17.71 4.44
C ARG A 275 -11.08 -17.69 5.91
N GLY A 276 -11.93 -17.32 6.88
CA GLY A 276 -11.45 -17.21 8.26
C GLY A 276 -12.55 -17.02 9.31
N ASP A 277 -12.10 -16.93 10.56
CA ASP A 277 -12.90 -16.64 11.72
C ASP A 277 -13.26 -15.14 11.76
N PRO A 278 -14.55 -14.75 11.85
CA PRO A 278 -14.96 -13.36 11.99
C PRO A 278 -14.32 -12.63 13.16
N ASP A 279 -14.16 -13.30 14.30
CA ASP A 279 -13.55 -12.68 15.48
C ASP A 279 -12.04 -12.41 15.27
N GLU A 280 -11.35 -13.29 14.56
CA GLU A 280 -9.97 -13.08 14.16
C GLU A 280 -9.83 -11.87 13.21
N TYR A 281 -10.71 -11.76 12.23
CA TYR A 281 -10.70 -10.61 11.34
C TYR A 281 -10.98 -9.30 12.08
N VAL A 282 -11.99 -9.25 12.94
CA VAL A 282 -12.29 -8.07 13.75
C VAL A 282 -11.10 -7.70 14.63
N ARG A 283 -10.43 -8.69 15.23
CA ARG A 283 -9.23 -8.48 16.05
C ARG A 283 -8.08 -7.86 15.24
N ASP A 284 -7.82 -8.38 14.04
CA ASP A 284 -6.64 -8.06 13.25
C ASP A 284 -6.83 -6.84 12.32
N ASN A 285 -8.05 -6.29 12.26
CA ASN A 285 -8.38 -5.12 11.45
C ASN A 285 -8.99 -3.98 12.30
N LEU A 286 -9.04 -2.78 11.73
CA LEU A 286 -9.62 -1.60 12.38
C LEU A 286 -11.14 -1.55 12.16
N VAL A 287 -11.81 -2.60 12.61
CA VAL A 287 -13.26 -2.78 12.51
C VAL A 287 -13.84 -2.82 13.92
N GLY A 288 -14.82 -1.94 14.22
CA GLY A 288 -15.40 -1.82 15.55
C GLY A 288 -16.09 -0.50 15.80
N THR A 289 -16.41 -0.22 17.06
CA THR A 289 -16.83 1.14 17.49
C THR A 289 -15.65 2.10 17.43
N VAL A 290 -15.90 3.41 17.54
CA VAL A 290 -14.84 4.42 17.56
C VAL A 290 -13.82 4.12 18.66
N GLU A 291 -14.30 3.76 19.85
CA GLU A 291 -13.43 3.44 21.01
C GLU A 291 -12.55 2.22 20.71
N GLN A 292 -13.15 1.13 20.24
CA GLN A 292 -12.43 -0.09 19.91
C GLN A 292 -11.37 0.12 18.81
N VAL A 293 -11.70 0.90 17.78
CA VAL A 293 -10.76 1.22 16.71
C VAL A 293 -9.65 2.14 17.20
N THR A 294 -9.96 3.12 18.06
CA THR A 294 -8.96 4.01 18.67
C THR A 294 -7.95 3.21 19.51
N GLU A 295 -8.41 2.28 20.35
CA GLU A 295 -7.54 1.40 21.15
C GLU A 295 -6.61 0.54 20.25
N LYS A 296 -7.15 -0.01 19.17
CA LYS A 296 -6.36 -0.81 18.22
C LYS A 296 -5.30 0.05 17.52
N VAL A 297 -5.67 1.22 17.03
CA VAL A 297 -4.72 2.16 16.40
C VAL A 297 -3.62 2.52 17.37
N GLN A 298 -3.97 2.86 18.63
CA GLN A 298 -3.00 3.19 19.66
C GLN A 298 -2.02 2.04 19.90
N ALA A 299 -2.50 0.80 19.98
CA ALA A 299 -1.64 -0.37 20.18
C ALA A 299 -0.60 -0.54 19.04
N TYR A 300 -0.98 -0.29 17.78
CA TYR A 300 -0.02 -0.30 16.67
C TYR A 300 0.95 0.88 16.73
N VAL A 301 0.49 2.07 17.14
CA VAL A 301 1.35 3.24 17.33
C VAL A 301 2.38 2.96 18.43
N ASP A 302 1.97 2.40 19.56
CA ASP A 302 2.85 2.00 20.66
C ASP A 302 3.85 0.92 20.24
N ALA A 303 3.47 0.06 19.28
CA ALA A 303 4.38 -0.92 18.64
C ALA A 303 5.30 -0.28 17.58
N GLY A 304 5.17 1.03 17.35
CA GLY A 304 6.01 1.81 16.44
C GLY A 304 5.53 1.87 15.00
N CYS A 305 4.26 1.61 14.74
CA CYS A 305 3.62 1.97 13.48
C CYS A 305 3.50 3.49 13.38
N SER A 306 3.87 4.06 12.24
CA SER A 306 3.80 5.52 12.03
C SER A 306 2.81 5.91 10.95
N GLU A 307 2.50 5.03 10.04
CA GLU A 307 1.57 5.33 8.94
C GLU A 307 0.59 4.17 8.74
N PHE A 308 -0.65 4.52 8.46
CA PHE A 308 -1.72 3.57 8.22
C PHE A 308 -2.26 3.74 6.80
N VAL A 309 -2.51 2.63 6.11
CA VAL A 309 -3.09 2.61 4.76
C VAL A 309 -4.43 1.89 4.83
N LEU A 310 -5.51 2.65 4.98
CA LEU A 310 -6.81 2.14 5.37
C LEU A 310 -7.68 1.78 4.17
N TRP A 311 -8.23 0.57 4.17
CA TRP A 311 -9.24 0.19 3.22
C TRP A 311 -10.62 0.20 3.85
N PHE A 312 -11.41 1.21 3.48
CA PHE A 312 -12.75 1.41 4.05
C PHE A 312 -13.76 0.43 3.46
N ARG A 313 -14.50 -0.25 4.36
CA ARG A 313 -15.42 -1.34 4.03
C ARG A 313 -16.88 -0.90 3.94
N ASP A 314 -17.16 0.37 3.93
CA ASP A 314 -18.49 0.98 3.83
C ASP A 314 -18.78 1.58 2.44
N PHE A 315 -17.94 1.25 1.43
CA PHE A 315 -18.21 1.64 0.04
C PHE A 315 -19.69 1.33 -0.33
N PRO A 316 -20.39 2.24 -1.01
CA PRO A 316 -19.91 3.49 -1.62
C PRO A 316 -20.05 4.75 -0.73
N SER A 317 -20.32 4.60 0.57
CA SER A 317 -20.63 5.74 1.46
C SER A 317 -19.43 6.67 1.69
N GLY A 318 -18.30 6.14 2.16
CA GLY A 318 -17.17 6.93 2.64
C GLY A 318 -17.37 7.52 4.04
N GLU A 319 -18.44 7.18 4.75
CA GLU A 319 -18.75 7.67 6.09
C GLU A 319 -17.65 7.31 7.11
N SER A 320 -17.19 6.05 7.09
CA SER A 320 -16.11 5.61 7.97
C SER A 320 -14.82 6.38 7.73
N MET A 321 -14.57 6.83 6.49
CA MET A 321 -13.42 7.65 6.14
C MET A 321 -13.46 9.02 6.85
N GLU A 322 -14.60 9.71 6.82
CA GLU A 322 -14.78 10.99 7.50
C GLU A 322 -14.76 10.82 9.04
N ARG A 323 -15.46 9.81 9.55
CA ARG A 323 -15.50 9.52 10.97
C ARG A 323 -14.15 9.15 11.56
N PHE A 324 -13.32 8.43 10.82
CA PHE A 324 -11.99 8.02 11.28
C PHE A 324 -11.13 9.26 11.61
N THR A 325 -11.05 10.20 10.69
CA THR A 325 -10.24 11.40 10.92
C THR A 325 -10.86 12.34 11.95
N ALA A 326 -12.19 12.39 12.04
CA ALA A 326 -12.89 13.26 12.99
C ALA A 326 -12.97 12.69 14.41
N GLN A 327 -13.03 11.36 14.59
CA GLN A 327 -13.34 10.72 15.86
C GLN A 327 -12.23 9.79 16.39
N VAL A 328 -11.42 9.17 15.52
CA VAL A 328 -10.32 8.28 15.93
C VAL A 328 -9.02 9.06 16.04
N VAL A 329 -8.60 9.74 14.97
CA VAL A 329 -7.31 10.42 14.88
C VAL A 329 -7.05 11.40 16.05
N PRO A 330 -8.00 12.24 16.50
CA PRO A 330 -7.77 13.18 17.60
C PRO A 330 -7.52 12.52 18.97
N ASN A 331 -7.87 11.25 19.10
CA ASN A 331 -7.75 10.48 20.35
C ASN A 331 -6.54 9.52 20.35
N VAL A 332 -5.75 9.50 19.27
CA VAL A 332 -4.50 8.75 19.20
C VAL A 332 -3.33 9.64 19.62
N THR A 333 -2.53 9.16 20.54
CA THR A 333 -1.36 9.88 21.07
C THR A 333 -0.07 9.18 20.68
N ARG A 334 1.02 9.94 20.65
CA ARG A 334 2.36 9.42 20.36
C ARG A 334 3.25 9.54 21.58
#